data_dc21343c18b1c15c57102288c0082dc8
#
_entry.id   dc21343c18b1c15c57102288c0082dc8
#
_cell.length_a   1.000
_cell.length_b   1.000
_cell.length_c   1.000
_cell.angle_alpha   90.00
_cell.angle_beta   90.00
_cell.angle_gamma   90.00
#
_symmetry.space_group_name_H-M   'P 1'
#
loop_
_entity.id
_entity.type
_entity.pdbx_description
1 polymer ?
#
loop_
_entity_poly.entity_id
_entity_poly.type
_entity_poly.pdbx_seq_one_letter_code
_entity_poly.pdbx_strand_id
1 'polypeptide(L)'
;MDHRGASENLMHAEGAARIPAAISGGKLAGGPPLAEAPVISGEDRRRQPREKVLKAAKIVFGGGDSIFNCLILDESPEGIFVDMGAVLALPTEVIIQYSSGAAFRAVRRWATGSKVGFQFTGPQIIGHETARRMQMVADIMKNHGMAAAMQTLRVAQYFDNLELRRTAEAAEAALRRLDAVLAGGDLVSAGLAKAGPDERSGLASLGGGSRV
;
A
#
# COMPACT_ATOMS: atom_id res chain seq x y z
N MET A 1 59.04 -4.02 -40.69
CA MET A 1 59.42 -2.83 -39.93
C MET A 1 58.61 -2.86 -38.66
N ASP A 2 58.95 -3.62 -37.69
CA ASP A 2 59.85 -3.47 -36.54
C ASP A 2 59.69 -2.18 -35.75
N HIS A 3 59.22 -2.31 -34.52
CA HIS A 3 59.76 -1.87 -33.24
C HIS A 3 58.70 -2.18 -32.16
N ARG A 4 58.81 -3.19 -31.38
CA ARG A 4 59.58 -3.47 -30.14
C ARG A 4 59.69 -2.27 -29.18
N GLY A 5 59.21 -2.47 -27.99
CA GLY A 5 59.45 -1.64 -26.81
C GLY A 5 58.71 -2.13 -25.59
N ALA A 6 59.33 -3.10 -24.92
CA ALA A 6 59.08 -3.56 -23.58
C ALA A 6 59.49 -2.49 -22.57
N SER A 7 58.85 -2.48 -21.39
CA SER A 7 59.55 -2.35 -20.09
C SER A 7 58.61 -2.60 -18.95
N GLU A 8 58.95 -3.62 -18.23
CA GLU A 8 58.56 -3.97 -16.86
C GLU A 8 58.81 -2.83 -15.89
N ASN A 9 57.98 -2.70 -14.87
CA ASN A 9 58.47 -2.26 -13.59
C ASN A 9 57.66 -2.93 -12.44
N LEU A 10 58.27 -3.99 -11.89
CA LEU A 10 57.97 -4.52 -10.58
C LEU A 10 58.54 -3.56 -9.53
N MET A 11 57.74 -3.17 -8.53
CA MET A 11 58.26 -2.82 -7.23
C MET A 11 57.35 -3.32 -6.11
N HIS A 12 57.95 -4.28 -5.37
CA HIS A 12 57.53 -4.75 -4.06
C HIS A 12 57.52 -3.61 -3.03
N ALA A 13 56.52 -3.61 -2.14
CA ALA A 13 56.66 -3.06 -0.81
C ALA A 13 55.83 -3.91 0.17
N GLU A 14 56.52 -4.85 0.81
CA GLU A 14 56.12 -5.48 2.05
C GLU A 14 56.06 -4.43 3.17
N GLY A 15 55.01 -4.38 3.90
CA GLY A 15 54.82 -3.58 5.11
C GLY A 15 54.03 -4.38 6.14
N ALA A 16 54.68 -5.38 6.74
CA ALA A 16 54.18 -6.11 7.90
C ALA A 16 54.19 -5.20 9.13
N ALA A 17 53.06 -4.77 9.59
CA ALA A 17 52.87 -4.10 10.88
C ALA A 17 52.53 -5.14 11.96
N ARG A 18 53.44 -5.30 12.90
CA ARG A 18 53.40 -6.15 14.09
C ARG A 18 52.22 -5.82 15.00
N ILE A 19 51.52 -6.85 15.45
CA ILE A 19 50.60 -6.85 16.57
C ILE A 19 51.38 -6.94 17.87
N PRO A 20 51.25 -6.05 18.85
CA PRO A 20 51.78 -6.28 20.19
C PRO A 20 50.84 -7.15 21.00
N ALA A 21 51.42 -8.18 21.62
CA ALA A 21 50.74 -9.10 22.52
C ALA A 21 50.46 -8.48 23.90
N ALA A 22 49.34 -8.93 24.47
CA ALA A 22 49.06 -9.16 25.87
C ALA A 22 49.38 -8.06 26.90
N ILE A 23 48.32 -7.50 27.48
CA ILE A 23 48.35 -7.07 28.87
C ILE A 23 47.28 -7.88 29.64
N SER A 24 47.86 -8.63 30.60
CA SER A 24 47.19 -9.47 31.59
C SER A 24 46.47 -8.65 32.66
N GLY A 25 45.27 -9.09 33.06
CA GLY A 25 44.86 -9.06 34.45
C GLY A 25 44.46 -7.71 35.05
N GLY A 26 43.17 -7.37 34.98
CA GLY A 26 42.56 -6.38 35.85
C GLY A 26 41.10 -6.75 36.12
N LYS A 27 40.89 -7.42 37.26
CA LYS A 27 39.56 -7.70 37.85
C LYS A 27 38.97 -6.37 38.32
N LEU A 28 38.07 -5.78 37.56
CA LEU A 28 37.31 -4.60 37.97
C LEU A 28 35.89 -4.97 38.37
N ALA A 29 35.57 -4.53 39.56
CA ALA A 29 34.32 -4.67 40.28
C ALA A 29 33.08 -4.27 39.48
N GLY A 30 31.94 -4.92 39.86
CA GLY A 30 30.63 -4.72 39.27
C GLY A 30 30.21 -3.26 39.23
N GLY A 31 30.07 -2.75 38.03
CA GLY A 31 29.27 -1.55 37.76
C GLY A 31 27.79 -1.89 37.76
N PRO A 32 26.92 -0.91 38.08
CA PRO A 32 25.48 -1.13 38.06
C PRO A 32 25.05 -1.56 36.64
N PRO A 33 23.97 -2.37 36.52
CA PRO A 33 23.48 -2.79 35.22
C PRO A 33 23.19 -1.54 34.38
N LEU A 34 23.79 -1.47 33.19
CA LEU A 34 23.42 -0.49 32.18
C LEU A 34 21.92 -0.61 31.97
N ALA A 35 21.20 0.41 32.38
CA ALA A 35 19.77 0.53 32.06
C ALA A 35 19.67 0.34 30.53
N GLU A 36 18.94 -0.69 30.13
CA GLU A 36 18.55 -0.87 28.73
C GLU A 36 17.98 0.45 28.25
N ALA A 37 18.66 1.08 27.31
CA ALA A 37 18.15 2.24 26.64
C ALA A 37 16.77 1.86 26.09
N PRO A 38 15.71 2.67 26.30
CA PRO A 38 14.41 2.37 25.76
C PRO A 38 14.58 2.16 24.25
N VAL A 39 14.23 0.98 23.78
CA VAL A 39 14.05 0.72 22.35
C VAL A 39 12.93 1.66 21.93
N ILE A 40 13.32 2.83 21.44
CA ILE A 40 12.39 3.76 20.81
C ILE A 40 11.92 3.00 19.58
N SER A 41 10.80 2.30 19.71
CA SER A 41 10.05 1.80 18.57
C SER A 41 9.81 3.02 17.71
N GLY A 42 10.53 3.09 16.58
CA GLY A 42 10.42 4.21 15.67
C GLY A 42 8.97 4.31 15.24
N GLU A 43 8.25 5.27 15.82
CA GLU A 43 6.92 5.62 15.36
C GLU A 43 6.99 5.71 13.84
N ASP A 44 6.16 4.93 13.17
CA ASP A 44 6.11 4.89 11.71
C ASP A 44 5.68 6.29 11.21
N ARG A 45 6.67 7.14 10.94
CA ARG A 45 6.49 8.51 10.44
C ARG A 45 5.88 8.57 9.04
N ARG A 46 5.42 7.43 8.54
CA ARG A 46 4.82 7.33 7.22
C ARG A 46 3.42 7.92 7.23
N ARG A 47 3.15 8.82 6.30
CA ARG A 47 1.85 9.48 6.18
C ARG A 47 0.74 8.53 5.71
N GLN A 48 1.10 7.44 4.99
CA GLN A 48 0.18 6.51 4.38
C GLN A 48 0.57 5.06 4.70
N PRO A 49 -0.40 4.21 5.04
CA PRO A 49 -0.16 2.77 5.22
C PRO A 49 0.30 2.15 3.89
N ARG A 50 1.26 1.24 3.98
CA ARG A 50 1.75 0.46 2.85
C ARG A 50 1.10 -0.90 2.82
N GLU A 51 0.80 -1.35 1.63
CA GLU A 51 0.26 -2.68 1.39
C GLU A 51 1.36 -3.58 0.82
N LYS A 52 1.55 -4.74 1.45
CA LYS A 52 2.46 -5.76 0.92
C LYS A 52 1.85 -6.37 -0.34
N VAL A 53 2.60 -6.36 -1.42
CA VAL A 53 2.20 -6.89 -2.72
C VAL A 53 3.35 -7.64 -3.36
N LEU A 54 3.06 -8.38 -4.41
CA LEU A 54 4.08 -9.01 -5.25
C LEU A 54 3.67 -8.79 -6.70
N LYS A 55 4.17 -7.69 -7.30
CA LYS A 55 3.81 -7.28 -8.66
C LYS A 55 5.05 -7.09 -9.51
N ALA A 56 5.03 -7.60 -10.73
CA ALA A 56 6.07 -7.31 -11.72
C ALA A 56 5.88 -5.87 -12.25
N ALA A 57 7.00 -5.16 -12.37
CA ALA A 57 7.03 -3.82 -12.96
C ALA A 57 8.33 -3.59 -13.71
N LYS A 58 8.40 -2.46 -14.40
CA LYS A 58 9.59 -2.00 -15.11
C LYS A 58 9.97 -0.62 -14.60
N ILE A 59 11.25 -0.37 -14.46
CA ILE A 59 11.82 0.95 -14.24
C ILE A 59 12.37 1.44 -15.57
N VAL A 60 11.90 2.59 -16.02
CA VAL A 60 12.24 3.18 -17.32
C VAL A 60 12.88 4.55 -17.08
N PHE A 61 13.99 4.83 -17.72
CA PHE A 61 14.68 6.12 -17.68
C PHE A 61 15.49 6.39 -18.97
N GLY A 62 16.17 7.53 -19.05
CA GLY A 62 16.93 7.89 -20.23
C GLY A 62 16.07 8.11 -21.48
N GLY A 63 14.86 8.69 -21.33
CA GLY A 63 13.95 8.88 -22.45
C GLY A 63 13.24 7.61 -22.95
N GLY A 64 13.43 6.48 -22.24
CA GLY A 64 12.92 5.17 -22.66
C GLY A 64 13.99 4.18 -23.10
N ASP A 65 15.24 4.61 -23.19
CA ASP A 65 16.35 3.78 -23.67
C ASP A 65 16.79 2.71 -22.67
N SER A 66 16.55 2.95 -21.40
CA SER A 66 16.92 2.02 -20.31
C SER A 66 15.67 1.46 -19.64
N ILE A 67 15.53 0.13 -19.68
CA ILE A 67 14.39 -0.59 -19.09
C ILE A 67 14.93 -1.72 -18.24
N PHE A 68 14.54 -1.74 -16.94
CA PHE A 68 14.91 -2.78 -16.00
C PHE A 68 13.67 -3.39 -15.37
N ASN A 69 13.59 -4.70 -15.33
CA ASN A 69 12.53 -5.40 -14.61
C ASN A 69 12.77 -5.31 -13.11
N CYS A 70 11.71 -5.17 -12.35
CA CYS A 70 11.73 -5.19 -10.90
C CYS A 70 10.49 -5.86 -10.32
N LEU A 71 10.55 -6.19 -9.03
CA LEU A 71 9.44 -6.75 -8.29
C LEU A 71 9.02 -5.74 -7.22
N ILE A 72 7.78 -5.30 -7.27
CA ILE A 72 7.19 -4.44 -6.23
C ILE A 72 6.87 -5.32 -5.03
N LEU A 73 7.41 -4.97 -3.86
CA LEU A 73 7.25 -5.69 -2.60
C LEU A 73 6.22 -5.03 -1.68
N ASP A 74 6.12 -3.71 -1.73
CA ASP A 74 5.04 -2.96 -1.09
C ASP A 74 4.67 -1.71 -1.90
N GLU A 75 3.44 -1.25 -1.74
CA GLU A 75 2.95 -0.06 -2.40
C GLU A 75 2.09 0.80 -1.46
N SER A 76 2.05 2.10 -1.75
CA SER A 76 1.15 3.09 -1.16
C SER A 76 0.74 4.09 -2.24
N PRO A 77 -0.28 4.94 -2.02
CA PRO A 77 -0.61 5.99 -2.99
C PRO A 77 0.55 6.94 -3.30
N GLU A 78 1.49 7.09 -2.37
CA GLU A 78 2.63 8.01 -2.51
C GLU A 78 3.90 7.35 -3.08
N GLY A 79 3.98 6.02 -3.19
CA GLY A 79 5.19 5.37 -3.69
C GLY A 79 5.26 3.87 -3.46
N ILE A 80 6.37 3.29 -3.91
CA ILE A 80 6.61 1.85 -3.90
C ILE A 80 7.98 1.50 -3.33
N PHE A 81 8.08 0.26 -2.87
CA PHE A 81 9.31 -0.41 -2.53
C PHE A 81 9.52 -1.59 -3.48
N VAL A 82 10.68 -1.66 -4.12
CA VAL A 82 10.98 -2.66 -5.14
C VAL A 82 12.27 -3.42 -4.84
N ASP A 83 12.34 -4.64 -5.38
CA ASP A 83 13.59 -5.41 -5.51
C ASP A 83 13.98 -5.46 -6.99
N MET A 84 15.19 -5.03 -7.29
CA MET A 84 15.76 -5.03 -8.63
C MET A 84 16.42 -6.37 -9.00
N GLY A 85 16.56 -7.29 -8.03
CA GLY A 85 17.31 -8.53 -8.20
C GLY A 85 18.84 -8.35 -8.30
N ALA A 86 19.31 -7.14 -8.54
CA ALA A 86 20.72 -6.78 -8.63
C ALA A 86 20.97 -5.37 -8.14
N VAL A 87 22.23 -5.07 -7.78
CA VAL A 87 22.64 -3.70 -7.43
C VAL A 87 22.84 -2.92 -8.73
N LEU A 88 22.02 -1.89 -8.94
CA LEU A 88 22.04 -1.05 -10.14
C LEU A 88 22.25 0.41 -9.78
N ALA A 89 23.02 1.11 -10.60
CA ALA A 89 23.13 2.57 -10.55
C ALA A 89 21.91 3.18 -11.25
N LEU A 90 20.88 3.48 -10.48
CA LEU A 90 19.66 4.11 -11.01
C LEU A 90 19.75 5.63 -10.88
N PRO A 91 19.23 6.40 -11.85
CA PRO A 91 19.09 7.84 -11.73
C PRO A 91 18.10 8.21 -10.62
N THR A 92 18.07 9.49 -10.26
CA THR A 92 17.13 10.00 -9.25
C THR A 92 15.69 9.94 -9.74
N GLU A 93 15.46 10.28 -11.00
CA GLU A 93 14.13 10.31 -11.61
C GLU A 93 13.96 9.14 -12.57
N VAL A 94 12.84 8.46 -12.45
CA VAL A 94 12.49 7.30 -13.27
C VAL A 94 10.98 7.29 -13.54
N ILE A 95 10.57 6.45 -14.48
CA ILE A 95 9.16 6.07 -14.67
C ILE A 95 9.01 4.62 -14.21
N ILE A 96 8.06 4.37 -13.33
CA ILE A 96 7.66 3.03 -12.94
C ILE A 96 6.48 2.62 -13.81
N GLN A 97 6.62 1.53 -14.53
CA GLN A 97 5.60 0.98 -15.43
C GLN A 97 5.15 -0.38 -14.90
N TYR A 98 3.88 -0.50 -14.58
CA TYR A 98 3.24 -1.75 -14.18
C TYR A 98 2.92 -2.62 -15.39
N SER A 99 2.72 -3.91 -15.16
CA SER A 99 2.35 -4.87 -16.22
C SER A 99 1.01 -4.56 -16.87
N SER A 100 0.10 -3.88 -16.18
CA SER A 100 -1.18 -3.39 -16.72
C SER A 100 -1.04 -2.25 -17.72
N GLY A 101 0.17 -1.66 -17.86
CA GLY A 101 0.43 -0.46 -18.65
C GLY A 101 0.27 0.85 -17.87
N ALA A 102 -0.15 0.80 -16.61
CA ALA A 102 -0.12 1.97 -15.73
C ALA A 102 1.32 2.44 -15.51
N ALA A 103 1.57 3.74 -15.54
CA ALA A 103 2.89 4.29 -15.31
C ALA A 103 2.85 5.50 -14.38
N PHE A 104 3.93 5.68 -13.61
CA PHE A 104 4.07 6.78 -12.65
C PHE A 104 5.46 7.40 -12.77
N ARG A 105 5.56 8.73 -12.74
CA ARG A 105 6.83 9.40 -12.50
C ARG A 105 7.22 9.20 -11.04
N ALA A 106 8.48 8.89 -10.78
CA ALA A 106 8.94 8.59 -9.44
C ALA A 106 10.36 9.13 -9.21
N VAL A 107 10.64 9.49 -7.96
CA VAL A 107 11.95 9.88 -7.47
C VAL A 107 12.46 8.82 -6.52
N ARG A 108 13.70 8.38 -6.74
CA ARG A 108 14.40 7.47 -5.83
C ARG A 108 14.71 8.19 -4.52
N ARG A 109 14.18 7.67 -3.42
CA ARG A 109 14.43 8.21 -2.08
C ARG A 109 15.62 7.55 -1.40
N TRP A 110 15.78 6.26 -1.59
CA TRP A 110 16.89 5.48 -1.04
C TRP A 110 17.13 4.22 -1.88
N ALA A 111 18.34 3.65 -1.74
CA ALA A 111 18.70 2.36 -2.30
C ALA A 111 19.63 1.64 -1.32
N THR A 112 19.42 0.34 -1.12
CA THR A 112 20.25 -0.52 -0.28
C THR A 112 20.32 -1.91 -0.92
N GLY A 113 21.50 -2.27 -1.42
CA GLY A 113 21.66 -3.50 -2.21
C GLY A 113 20.77 -3.46 -3.46
N SER A 114 19.99 -4.52 -3.68
CA SER A 114 19.04 -4.62 -4.78
C SER A 114 17.71 -3.90 -4.50
N LYS A 115 17.51 -3.41 -3.27
CA LYS A 115 16.24 -2.84 -2.82
C LYS A 115 16.23 -1.33 -2.94
N VAL A 116 15.13 -0.80 -3.49
CA VAL A 116 15.00 0.63 -3.78
C VAL A 116 13.62 1.14 -3.37
N GLY A 117 13.59 2.29 -2.70
CA GLY A 117 12.37 3.01 -2.38
C GLY A 117 12.16 4.19 -3.32
N PHE A 118 10.97 4.25 -3.93
CA PHE A 118 10.55 5.32 -4.82
C PHE A 118 9.34 6.05 -4.26
N GLN A 119 9.31 7.35 -4.47
CA GLN A 119 8.14 8.19 -4.22
C GLN A 119 7.59 8.68 -5.56
N PHE A 120 6.28 8.59 -5.74
CA PHE A 120 5.60 9.16 -6.89
C PHE A 120 5.62 10.69 -6.86
N THR A 121 5.81 11.33 -8.01
CA THR A 121 5.94 12.79 -8.13
C THR A 121 4.80 13.43 -8.91
N GLY A 122 3.70 12.71 -9.09
CA GLY A 122 2.55 13.22 -9.82
C GLY A 122 1.48 12.15 -10.02
N PRO A 123 0.43 12.50 -10.73
CA PRO A 123 -0.63 11.55 -11.04
C PRO A 123 -0.12 10.41 -11.92
N GLN A 124 -0.89 9.36 -11.97
CA GLN A 124 -0.66 8.25 -12.88
C GLN A 124 -0.60 8.75 -14.34
N ILE A 125 0.42 8.32 -15.06
CA ILE A 125 0.50 8.50 -16.51
C ILE A 125 -0.44 7.47 -17.12
N ILE A 126 -1.55 7.95 -17.65
CA ILE A 126 -2.58 7.08 -18.23
C ILE A 126 -2.36 7.02 -19.73
N GLY A 127 -2.02 5.85 -20.24
CA GLY A 127 -1.97 5.61 -21.69
C GLY A 127 -3.38 5.73 -22.29
N HIS A 128 -3.45 6.06 -23.58
CA HIS A 128 -4.72 6.28 -24.31
C HIS A 128 -5.68 5.08 -24.17
N GLU A 129 -5.18 3.85 -24.23
CA GLU A 129 -6.00 2.65 -24.08
C GLU A 129 -6.56 2.50 -22.66
N THR A 130 -5.75 2.77 -21.64
CA THR A 130 -6.21 2.74 -20.25
C THR A 130 -7.23 3.84 -19.98
N ALA A 131 -7.03 5.05 -20.52
CA ALA A 131 -7.99 6.14 -20.43
C ALA A 131 -9.35 5.77 -21.06
N ARG A 132 -9.33 5.12 -22.22
CA ARG A 132 -10.53 4.63 -22.88
C ARG A 132 -11.27 3.57 -22.04
N ARG A 133 -10.53 2.65 -21.42
CA ARG A 133 -11.11 1.64 -20.50
C ARG A 133 -11.71 2.27 -19.25
N MET A 134 -11.04 3.27 -18.67
CA MET A 134 -11.59 4.02 -17.53
C MET A 134 -12.88 4.73 -17.90
N GLN A 135 -12.95 5.35 -19.09
CA GLN A 135 -14.17 5.97 -19.58
C GLN A 135 -15.30 4.95 -19.72
N MET A 136 -15.02 3.76 -20.25
CA MET A 136 -16.00 2.68 -20.34
C MET A 136 -16.54 2.28 -18.95
N VAL A 137 -15.70 2.20 -17.91
CA VAL A 137 -16.16 1.93 -16.54
C VAL A 137 -17.06 3.05 -16.02
N ALA A 138 -16.74 4.30 -16.32
CA ALA A 138 -17.58 5.44 -15.95
C ALA A 138 -18.96 5.37 -16.64
N ASP A 139 -19.01 4.95 -17.89
CA ASP A 139 -20.27 4.75 -18.63
C ASP A 139 -21.08 3.56 -18.07
N ILE A 140 -20.41 2.45 -17.70
CA ILE A 140 -21.06 1.34 -17.01
C ILE A 140 -21.67 1.81 -15.68
N MET A 141 -20.94 2.62 -14.91
CA MET A 141 -21.45 3.14 -13.64
C MET A 141 -22.72 3.97 -13.82
N LYS A 142 -22.78 4.81 -14.86
CA LYS A 142 -23.94 5.63 -15.18
C LYS A 142 -25.16 4.81 -15.66
N ASN A 143 -24.91 3.80 -16.49
CA ASN A 143 -25.97 3.08 -17.20
C ASN A 143 -26.40 1.80 -16.48
N HIS A 144 -25.51 1.15 -15.76
CA HIS A 144 -25.72 -0.16 -15.12
C HIS A 144 -25.50 -0.14 -13.60
N GLY A 145 -25.18 1.02 -13.05
CA GLY A 145 -25.00 1.22 -11.61
C GLY A 145 -23.64 0.81 -11.05
N MET A 146 -23.47 1.08 -9.76
CA MET A 146 -22.21 0.94 -9.05
C MET A 146 -21.71 -0.51 -9.00
N ALA A 147 -22.60 -1.48 -8.79
CA ALA A 147 -22.22 -2.89 -8.67
C ALA A 147 -21.53 -3.43 -9.93
N ALA A 148 -22.09 -3.11 -11.12
CA ALA A 148 -21.50 -3.50 -12.40
C ALA A 148 -20.15 -2.83 -12.66
N ALA A 149 -20.03 -1.54 -12.33
CA ALA A 149 -18.77 -0.80 -12.44
C ALA A 149 -17.70 -1.39 -11.52
N MET A 150 -18.04 -1.74 -10.27
CA MET A 150 -17.13 -2.36 -9.31
C MET A 150 -16.61 -3.72 -9.77
N GLN A 151 -17.48 -4.54 -10.35
CA GLN A 151 -17.05 -5.82 -10.92
C GLN A 151 -16.07 -5.61 -12.07
N THR A 152 -16.33 -4.64 -12.95
CA THR A 152 -15.43 -4.30 -14.06
C THR A 152 -14.08 -3.78 -13.56
N LEU A 153 -14.07 -2.92 -12.50
CA LEU A 153 -12.84 -2.44 -11.88
C LEU A 153 -12.01 -3.57 -11.26
N ARG A 154 -12.64 -4.55 -10.63
CA ARG A 154 -11.95 -5.73 -10.08
C ARG A 154 -11.27 -6.56 -11.17
N VAL A 155 -11.97 -6.82 -12.27
CA VAL A 155 -11.41 -7.53 -13.43
C VAL A 155 -10.23 -6.76 -14.02
N ALA A 156 -10.31 -5.44 -14.08
CA ALA A 156 -9.23 -4.56 -14.55
C ALA A 156 -8.14 -4.32 -13.48
N GLN A 157 -8.19 -5.00 -12.33
CA GLN A 157 -7.27 -4.81 -11.19
C GLN A 157 -7.12 -3.34 -10.81
N TYR A 158 -8.22 -2.56 -10.91
CA TYR A 158 -8.27 -1.13 -10.64
C TYR A 158 -7.21 -0.32 -11.42
N PHE A 159 -6.79 -0.82 -12.59
CA PHE A 159 -5.75 -0.24 -13.44
C PHE A 159 -4.43 0.00 -12.68
N ASP A 160 -4.09 -0.85 -11.69
CA ASP A 160 -2.95 -0.72 -10.76
C ASP A 160 -2.90 0.66 -10.04
N ASN A 161 -4.04 1.31 -9.91
CA ASN A 161 -4.16 2.54 -9.14
C ASN A 161 -4.67 2.21 -7.73
N LEU A 162 -3.77 2.27 -6.75
CA LEU A 162 -4.07 1.92 -5.36
C LEU A 162 -5.10 2.86 -4.73
N GLU A 163 -5.08 4.14 -5.08
CA GLU A 163 -6.05 5.11 -4.61
C GLU A 163 -7.46 4.79 -5.14
N LEU A 164 -7.57 4.50 -6.44
CA LEU A 164 -8.82 4.07 -7.05
C LEU A 164 -9.36 2.80 -6.39
N ARG A 165 -8.51 1.82 -6.11
CA ARG A 165 -8.90 0.59 -5.41
C ARG A 165 -9.45 0.87 -4.03
N ARG A 166 -8.73 1.63 -3.20
CA ARG A 166 -9.17 1.98 -1.83
C ARG A 166 -10.47 2.76 -1.81
N THR A 167 -10.62 3.72 -2.73
CA THR A 167 -11.85 4.50 -2.87
C THR A 167 -13.02 3.62 -3.26
N ALA A 168 -12.82 2.71 -4.22
CA ALA A 168 -13.82 1.77 -4.66
C ALA A 168 -14.26 0.82 -3.53
N GLU A 169 -13.32 0.23 -2.80
CA GLU A 169 -13.57 -0.65 -1.65
C GLU A 169 -14.30 0.08 -0.52
N ALA A 170 -13.94 1.34 -0.25
CA ALA A 170 -14.63 2.18 0.74
C ALA A 170 -16.08 2.49 0.33
N ALA A 171 -16.32 2.79 -0.94
CA ALA A 171 -17.66 3.03 -1.46
C ALA A 171 -18.54 1.77 -1.36
N GLU A 172 -17.99 0.60 -1.68
CA GLU A 172 -18.70 -0.67 -1.55
C GLU A 172 -19.04 -1.00 -0.09
N ALA A 173 -18.12 -0.74 0.84
CA ALA A 173 -18.37 -0.92 2.27
C ALA A 173 -19.46 0.05 2.77
N ALA A 174 -19.51 1.29 2.25
CA ALA A 174 -20.56 2.25 2.59
C ALA A 174 -21.93 1.81 2.07
N LEU A 175 -22.01 1.30 0.84
CA LEU A 175 -23.25 0.76 0.28
C LEU A 175 -23.77 -0.43 1.10
N ARG A 176 -22.91 -1.38 1.46
CA ARG A 176 -23.31 -2.52 2.32
C ARG A 176 -23.83 -2.08 3.68
N ARG A 177 -23.27 -1.03 4.28
CA ARG A 177 -23.79 -0.46 5.54
C ARG A 177 -25.16 0.15 5.35
N LEU A 178 -25.37 0.88 4.24
CA LEU A 178 -26.66 1.47 3.90
C LEU A 178 -27.72 0.39 3.74
N ASP A 179 -27.43 -0.68 2.98
CA ASP A 179 -28.33 -1.82 2.81
C ASP A 179 -28.69 -2.47 4.14
N ALA A 180 -27.73 -2.65 5.04
CA ALA A 180 -27.97 -3.21 6.36
C ALA A 180 -28.88 -2.33 7.23
N VAL A 181 -28.71 -1.00 7.15
CA VAL A 181 -29.59 -0.06 7.88
C VAL A 181 -31.01 -0.08 7.33
N LEU A 182 -31.17 -0.10 6.01
CA LEU A 182 -32.48 -0.16 5.36
C LEU A 182 -33.20 -1.47 5.64
N ALA A 183 -32.51 -2.61 5.59
CA ALA A 183 -33.06 -3.91 5.96
C ALA A 183 -33.46 -3.98 7.45
N GLY A 184 -32.67 -3.36 8.34
CA GLY A 184 -33.00 -3.27 9.77
C GLY A 184 -34.20 -2.37 10.07
N GLY A 185 -34.42 -1.30 9.27
CA GLY A 185 -35.59 -0.42 9.37
C GLY A 185 -36.91 -1.15 9.08
N ASP A 186 -36.92 -2.04 8.14
CA ASP A 186 -38.13 -2.84 7.81
C ASP A 186 -38.52 -3.78 8.94
N LEU A 187 -37.57 -4.33 9.68
CA LEU A 187 -37.85 -5.21 10.85
C LEU A 187 -38.48 -4.44 12.03
N VAL A 188 -38.09 -3.18 12.23
CA VAL A 188 -38.70 -2.33 13.27
C VAL A 188 -40.14 -1.96 12.91
N SER A 189 -40.42 -1.64 11.66
CA SER A 189 -41.76 -1.34 11.16
C SER A 189 -42.68 -2.56 11.27
N ALA A 190 -42.18 -3.74 10.93
CA ALA A 190 -42.95 -5.00 11.07
C ALA A 190 -43.20 -5.38 12.54
N GLY A 191 -42.30 -5.03 13.45
CA GLY A 191 -42.43 -5.27 14.89
C GLY A 191 -43.50 -4.39 15.55
N LEU A 192 -43.64 -3.13 15.10
CA LEU A 192 -44.69 -2.22 15.58
C LEU A 192 -46.08 -2.60 15.08
N ALA A 193 -46.22 -3.23 13.91
CA ALA A 193 -47.49 -3.68 13.38
C ALA A 193 -48.05 -4.93 14.10
N LYS A 194 -47.28 -5.62 14.94
CA LYS A 194 -47.70 -6.79 15.68
C LYS A 194 -48.18 -6.53 17.11
N ALA A 195 -48.08 -5.30 17.60
CA ALA A 195 -48.75 -4.85 18.81
C ALA A 195 -50.18 -4.40 18.45
N GLY A 196 -51.05 -5.36 18.12
CA GLY A 196 -52.47 -5.11 17.90
C GLY A 196 -53.14 -4.63 19.19
N PRO A 197 -54.20 -3.83 19.06
CA PRO A 197 -54.95 -3.30 20.19
C PRO A 197 -55.90 -4.38 20.75
N ASP A 198 -55.40 -5.24 21.64
CA ASP A 198 -56.27 -6.23 22.30
C ASP A 198 -56.02 -6.28 23.81
N GLU A 199 -56.07 -5.12 24.46
CA GLU A 199 -56.23 -5.01 25.93
C GLU A 199 -56.93 -3.69 26.31
N ARG A 200 -58.11 -3.46 25.75
CA ARG A 200 -59.06 -2.49 26.32
C ARG A 200 -60.49 -3.07 26.28
N SER A 201 -60.68 -4.24 26.80
CA SER A 201 -62.05 -4.77 27.04
C SER A 201 -62.09 -5.54 28.36
N GLY A 202 -62.03 -4.79 29.46
CA GLY A 202 -62.09 -5.43 30.74
C GLY A 202 -62.11 -4.48 31.91
N LEU A 203 -62.92 -3.42 31.92
CA LEU A 203 -63.25 -2.65 33.12
C LEU A 203 -64.44 -1.72 32.90
N ALA A 204 -65.60 -2.31 32.74
CA ALA A 204 -66.86 -1.57 32.96
C ALA A 204 -68.02 -2.56 33.26
N SER A 205 -67.94 -3.18 34.40
CA SER A 205 -69.14 -3.78 34.99
C SER A 205 -68.95 -3.89 36.50
N LEU A 206 -69.24 -2.86 37.24
CA LEU A 206 -69.65 -2.90 38.65
C LEU A 206 -70.22 -1.56 39.07
N GLY A 207 -71.46 -1.59 39.48
CA GLY A 207 -72.16 -0.49 40.12
C GLY A 207 -73.40 -0.07 39.33
N GLY A 208 -74.54 -0.53 39.60
CA GLY A 208 -75.23 -1.02 40.78
C GLY A 208 -76.03 0.11 41.43
N GLY A 209 -77.32 -0.02 41.49
CA GLY A 209 -78.09 0.67 42.47
C GLY A 209 -79.02 1.75 41.91
N SER A 210 -80.28 1.44 41.66
CA SER A 210 -81.42 1.48 42.59
C SER A 210 -82.04 2.88 42.88
N ARG A 211 -83.32 2.95 42.67
CA ARG A 211 -84.36 3.87 43.24
C ARG A 211 -84.64 5.17 42.49
N VAL A 212 -85.82 5.46 42.16
CA VAL A 212 -87.25 5.45 42.56
C VAL A 212 -88.00 5.79 41.32
#